data_f324a35065fd130426aefc82cf58d728
#
_entry.id   f324a35065fd130426aefc82cf58d728
#
_cell.length_a   1.000
_cell.length_b   1.000
_cell.length_c   1.000
_cell.angle_alpha   90.00
_cell.angle_beta   90.00
_cell.angle_gamma   90.00
#
_symmetry.space_group_name_H-M   'P 1'
#
loop_
_entity.id
_entity.type
_entity.pdbx_description
1 polymer ?
#
loop_
_entity_poly.entity_id
_entity_poly.type
_entity_poly.pdbx_seq_one_letter_code
_entity_poly.pdbx_strand_id
1 'polypeptide(L)'
;MALLLIGFAGCSGLDVVVEEPEAPGVENPASEEPQELVEEAIAEDGYYTSPEEVALYLHTYDRLPDNYITKEDAMDLGWDAQKGNLWDVTDRMSIGGNRFGNRERLLPEAEGRQYYEADVNYEGGYRGAERLVYSNDGLIFYTGDHYESFEQLY
;
A
#
# COMPACT_ATOMS: atom_id res chain seq x y z
N MET A 1 -81.80 -15.68 -9.47
CA MET A 1 -82.75 -15.08 -10.46
C MET A 1 -81.92 -14.18 -11.34
N ALA A 2 -81.67 -14.73 -12.46
CA ALA A 2 -82.16 -14.27 -13.77
C ALA A 2 -81.45 -13.00 -14.23
N LEU A 3 -80.68 -13.13 -15.19
CA LEU A 3 -80.85 -13.21 -16.69
C LEU A 3 -80.64 -11.80 -17.30
N LEU A 4 -79.98 -11.58 -18.27
CA LEU A 4 -79.87 -11.93 -19.70
C LEU A 4 -79.25 -10.72 -20.41
N LEU A 5 -78.25 -10.90 -21.16
CA LEU A 5 -78.12 -11.02 -22.62
C LEU A 5 -78.12 -9.79 -23.49
N ILE A 6 -77.12 -9.80 -24.35
CA ILE A 6 -77.11 -9.54 -25.81
C ILE A 6 -76.88 -8.08 -26.21
N GLY A 7 -75.91 -7.86 -27.01
CA GLY A 7 -75.86 -7.86 -28.44
C GLY A 7 -74.76 -7.00 -29.07
N PHE A 8 -74.08 -7.64 -29.83
CA PHE A 8 -73.76 -7.49 -31.26
C PHE A 8 -73.33 -6.12 -31.82
N ALA A 9 -72.13 -6.26 -32.38
CA ALA A 9 -71.80 -6.02 -33.78
C ALA A 9 -71.35 -4.62 -34.18
N GLY A 10 -70.18 -4.65 -34.80
CA GLY A 10 -70.00 -3.87 -36.02
C GLY A 10 -68.65 -3.28 -36.23
N CYS A 11 -67.85 -3.95 -36.93
CA CYS A 11 -67.02 -3.60 -38.09
C CYS A 11 -66.26 -2.27 -38.18
N SER A 12 -65.07 -2.47 -38.63
CA SER A 12 -64.25 -1.72 -39.56
C SER A 12 -63.05 -0.99 -38.92
N GLY A 13 -61.90 -1.55 -38.92
CA GLY A 13 -60.93 -1.41 -40.00
C GLY A 13 -60.29 -0.07 -40.02
N LEU A 14 -59.17 0.02 -39.36
CA LEU A 14 -58.05 0.88 -39.79
C LEU A 14 -56.79 0.29 -39.21
N ASP A 15 -55.97 -0.30 -40.07
CA ASP A 15 -54.60 -0.60 -39.85
C ASP A 15 -53.86 0.71 -39.49
N VAL A 16 -53.56 0.86 -38.21
CA VAL A 16 -52.53 1.78 -37.80
C VAL A 16 -51.31 0.91 -37.50
N VAL A 17 -50.40 0.88 -38.45
CA VAL A 17 -49.02 0.44 -38.21
C VAL A 17 -48.46 1.39 -37.17
N VAL A 18 -48.47 0.97 -35.93
CA VAL A 18 -47.67 1.59 -34.89
C VAL A 18 -46.26 1.09 -35.08
N GLU A 19 -45.41 1.90 -35.69
CA GLU A 19 -43.99 1.73 -35.58
C GLU A 19 -43.64 1.74 -34.09
N GLU A 20 -43.23 0.58 -33.56
CA GLU A 20 -42.52 0.54 -32.30
C GLU A 20 -41.22 1.33 -32.46
N PRO A 21 -40.96 2.33 -31.60
CA PRO A 21 -39.61 2.87 -31.56
C PRO A 21 -38.66 1.77 -31.08
N GLU A 22 -37.69 1.43 -31.90
CA GLU A 22 -36.56 0.60 -31.51
C GLU A 22 -35.96 1.18 -30.23
N ALA A 23 -35.98 0.37 -29.17
CA ALA A 23 -35.24 0.66 -27.97
C ALA A 23 -33.76 0.82 -28.35
N PRO A 24 -33.07 1.85 -27.91
CA PRO A 24 -31.63 1.97 -28.11
C PRO A 24 -30.97 0.76 -27.49
N GLY A 25 -30.09 0.14 -28.27
CA GLY A 25 -29.33 -1.02 -27.88
C GLY A 25 -28.73 -0.83 -26.50
N VAL A 26 -28.97 -1.80 -25.63
CA VAL A 26 -28.19 -1.96 -24.41
C VAL A 26 -26.77 -2.26 -24.88
N GLU A 27 -25.93 -1.21 -24.88
CA GLU A 27 -24.48 -1.43 -24.92
C GLU A 27 -24.14 -2.26 -23.68
N ASN A 28 -23.78 -3.48 -23.94
CA ASN A 28 -23.18 -4.36 -23.00
C ASN A 28 -21.93 -3.62 -22.46
N PRO A 29 -21.83 -3.30 -21.16
CA PRO A 29 -20.58 -2.76 -20.66
C PRO A 29 -19.52 -3.81 -20.96
N ALA A 30 -18.53 -3.40 -21.76
CA ALA A 30 -17.36 -4.17 -22.05
C ALA A 30 -16.87 -4.82 -20.74
N SER A 31 -16.64 -6.12 -20.81
CA SER A 31 -15.89 -6.85 -19.83
C SER A 31 -14.66 -6.02 -19.47
N GLU A 32 -14.66 -5.44 -18.27
CA GLU A 32 -13.43 -4.96 -17.67
C GLU A 32 -12.56 -6.19 -17.55
N GLU A 33 -11.62 -6.31 -18.45
CA GLU A 33 -10.49 -7.21 -18.27
C GLU A 33 -9.89 -6.84 -16.90
N PRO A 34 -9.53 -7.83 -16.07
CA PRO A 34 -8.82 -7.52 -14.84
C PRO A 34 -7.60 -6.70 -15.25
N GLN A 35 -7.53 -5.45 -14.83
CA GLN A 35 -6.29 -4.71 -14.89
C GLN A 35 -5.32 -5.51 -14.04
N GLU A 36 -4.49 -6.28 -14.72
CA GLU A 36 -3.27 -6.81 -14.15
C GLU A 36 -2.58 -5.60 -13.54
N LEU A 37 -2.58 -5.55 -12.20
CA LEU A 37 -1.76 -4.61 -11.47
C LEU A 37 -0.33 -4.93 -11.92
N VAL A 38 0.15 -4.21 -12.90
CA VAL A 38 1.58 -4.13 -13.17
C VAL A 38 2.15 -3.57 -11.87
N GLU A 39 2.67 -4.47 -11.06
CA GLU A 39 3.50 -4.14 -9.93
C GLU A 39 4.62 -3.28 -10.52
N GLU A 40 4.50 -1.97 -10.36
CA GLU A 40 5.47 -1.04 -10.93
C GLU A 40 6.78 -1.37 -10.24
N ALA A 41 7.71 -1.94 -11.01
CA ALA A 41 8.96 -2.44 -10.46
C ALA A 41 9.69 -1.29 -9.78
N ILE A 42 9.86 -1.38 -8.47
CA ILE A 42 10.59 -0.36 -7.71
C ILE A 42 12.04 -0.30 -8.19
N ALA A 43 12.52 0.90 -8.50
CA ALA A 43 13.87 1.09 -9.04
C ALA A 43 14.94 0.86 -7.97
N GLU A 44 16.01 0.13 -8.32
CA GLU A 44 17.07 -0.20 -7.38
C GLU A 44 17.88 1.03 -6.92
N ASP A 45 18.00 2.05 -7.76
CA ASP A 45 18.71 3.30 -7.50
C ASP A 45 17.80 4.45 -7.03
N GLY A 46 16.54 4.12 -6.63
CA GLY A 46 15.58 5.10 -6.17
C GLY A 46 15.82 5.60 -4.75
N TYR A 47 15.24 6.75 -4.44
CA TYR A 47 15.23 7.36 -3.11
C TYR A 47 13.84 7.14 -2.48
N TYR A 48 13.75 6.37 -1.41
CA TYR A 48 12.48 5.96 -0.82
C TYR A 48 12.46 6.24 0.67
N THR A 49 11.33 6.74 1.17
CA THR A 49 11.13 7.07 2.59
C THR A 49 9.77 6.63 3.12
N SER A 50 8.77 6.39 2.27
CA SER A 50 7.46 5.92 2.73
C SER A 50 7.52 4.46 3.19
N PRO A 51 6.67 4.04 4.14
CA PRO A 51 6.63 2.67 4.61
C PRO A 51 6.42 1.66 3.49
N GLU A 52 5.53 1.97 2.56
CA GLU A 52 5.13 1.09 1.46
C GLU A 52 6.29 0.88 0.46
N GLU A 53 6.94 1.97 0.04
CA GLU A 53 8.05 1.91 -0.90
C GLU A 53 9.28 1.23 -0.31
N VAL A 54 9.63 1.56 0.96
CA VAL A 54 10.77 0.95 1.63
C VAL A 54 10.53 -0.53 1.91
N ALA A 55 9.29 -0.91 2.29
CA ALA A 55 8.93 -2.31 2.46
C ALA A 55 8.99 -3.09 1.14
N LEU A 56 8.47 -2.53 0.05
CA LEU A 56 8.57 -3.13 -1.28
C LEU A 56 10.03 -3.27 -1.73
N TYR A 57 10.86 -2.26 -1.47
CA TYR A 57 12.29 -2.30 -1.78
C TYR A 57 13.01 -3.42 -1.01
N LEU A 58 12.77 -3.51 0.31
CA LEU A 58 13.29 -4.59 1.15
C LEU A 58 12.83 -5.97 0.66
N HIS A 59 11.55 -6.10 0.31
CA HIS A 59 10.99 -7.34 -0.21
C HIS A 59 11.60 -7.74 -1.56
N THR A 60 11.93 -6.77 -2.40
CA THR A 60 12.48 -7.01 -3.75
C THR A 60 13.97 -7.27 -3.74
N TYR A 61 14.74 -6.52 -2.94
CA TYR A 61 16.21 -6.49 -3.01
C TYR A 61 16.91 -7.03 -1.76
N ASP A 62 16.20 -7.45 -0.72
CA ASP A 62 16.74 -7.93 0.57
C ASP A 62 17.73 -6.97 1.25
N ARG A 63 17.64 -5.67 0.96
CA ARG A 63 18.46 -4.61 1.53
C ARG A 63 17.71 -3.29 1.58
N LEU A 64 18.15 -2.35 2.40
CA LEU A 64 17.64 -0.99 2.40
C LEU A 64 18.10 -0.21 1.15
N PRO A 65 17.30 0.79 0.70
CA PRO A 65 17.75 1.75 -0.31
C PRO A 65 19.03 2.49 0.10
N ASP A 66 19.75 3.02 -0.87
CA ASP A 66 21.06 3.69 -0.64
C ASP A 66 20.94 5.01 0.16
N ASN A 67 19.73 5.52 0.35
CA ASN A 67 19.47 6.69 1.21
C ASN A 67 19.34 6.37 2.70
N TYR A 68 19.73 5.16 3.12
CA TYR A 68 19.78 4.75 4.52
C TYR A 68 21.21 4.66 5.03
N ILE A 69 21.40 5.02 6.30
CA ILE A 69 22.68 4.99 7.00
C ILE A 69 22.47 4.45 8.42
N THR A 70 23.42 3.66 8.93
CA THR A 70 23.35 3.17 10.31
C THR A 70 23.59 4.30 11.31
N LYS A 71 23.19 4.09 12.57
CA LYS A 71 23.44 5.07 13.65
C LYS A 71 24.93 5.32 13.83
N GLU A 72 25.73 4.28 13.76
CA GLU A 72 27.18 4.33 13.94
C GLU A 72 27.82 5.17 12.84
N ASP A 73 27.52 4.88 11.59
CA ASP A 73 28.07 5.64 10.45
C ASP A 73 27.61 7.11 10.46
N ALA A 74 26.35 7.34 10.84
CA ALA A 74 25.84 8.72 10.97
C ALA A 74 26.56 9.51 12.08
N MET A 75 26.81 8.87 13.23
CA MET A 75 27.57 9.50 14.32
C MET A 75 29.00 9.79 13.91
N ASP A 76 29.65 8.94 13.14
CA ASP A 76 30.98 9.18 12.59
C ASP A 76 31.03 10.40 11.65
N LEU A 77 29.91 10.72 10.99
CA LEU A 77 29.74 11.95 10.21
C LEU A 77 29.39 13.18 11.04
N GLY A 78 29.15 13.03 12.36
CA GLY A 78 28.83 14.13 13.25
C GLY A 78 27.34 14.25 13.61
N TRP A 79 26.53 13.25 13.29
CA TRP A 79 25.14 13.22 13.72
C TRP A 79 25.02 13.11 15.25
N ASP A 80 24.16 13.95 15.80
CA ASP A 80 23.75 13.93 17.21
C ASP A 80 22.21 13.90 17.26
N ALA A 81 21.66 12.79 17.76
CA ALA A 81 20.22 12.61 17.83
C ALA A 81 19.50 13.69 18.65
N GLN A 82 20.20 14.30 19.64
CA GLN A 82 19.65 15.37 20.46
C GLN A 82 19.62 16.73 19.76
N LYS A 83 20.33 16.86 18.65
CA LYS A 83 20.36 18.08 17.82
C LYS A 83 19.45 18.00 16.61
N GLY A 84 19.02 16.78 16.24
CA GLY A 84 18.22 16.58 15.04
C GLY A 84 18.95 17.01 13.74
N ASN A 85 20.26 16.82 13.69
CA ASN A 85 21.14 17.37 12.65
C ASN A 85 21.55 16.37 11.57
N LEU A 86 20.78 15.29 11.34
CA LEU A 86 21.16 14.25 10.39
C LEU A 86 21.34 14.81 8.99
N TRP A 87 20.45 15.65 8.53
CA TRP A 87 20.54 16.26 7.19
C TRP A 87 21.58 17.37 7.06
N ASP A 88 22.12 17.87 8.18
CA ASP A 88 23.25 18.80 8.15
C ASP A 88 24.58 18.08 7.88
N VAL A 89 24.65 16.78 8.17
CA VAL A 89 25.85 15.95 8.05
C VAL A 89 25.74 14.85 6.99
N THR A 90 24.56 14.66 6.38
CA THR A 90 24.31 13.69 5.32
C THR A 90 23.55 14.32 4.16
N ASP A 91 23.54 13.64 3.00
CA ASP A 91 22.70 14.04 1.87
C ASP A 91 21.29 13.46 2.03
N ARG A 92 20.51 14.05 2.93
CA ARG A 92 19.09 13.68 3.22
C ARG A 92 18.86 12.20 3.49
N MET A 93 19.79 11.55 4.18
CA MET A 93 19.66 10.15 4.53
C MET A 93 18.68 9.93 5.68
N SER A 94 18.19 8.71 5.81
CA SER A 94 17.38 8.22 6.93
C SER A 94 18.18 7.20 7.73
N ILE A 95 17.91 7.11 9.04
CA ILE A 95 18.56 6.09 9.90
C ILE A 95 17.91 4.71 9.63
N GLY A 96 18.74 3.72 9.37
CA GLY A 96 18.27 2.34 9.20
C GLY A 96 19.42 1.33 9.14
N GLY A 97 19.06 0.04 9.30
CA GLY A 97 20.02 -1.08 9.28
C GLY A 97 20.55 -1.49 10.64
N ASN A 98 20.19 -0.82 11.72
CA ASN A 98 20.56 -1.22 13.07
C ASN A 98 19.74 -2.38 13.57
N ARG A 99 20.33 -3.24 14.41
CA ARG A 99 19.62 -4.39 15.00
C ARG A 99 18.49 -3.93 15.92
N PHE A 100 17.35 -4.59 15.76
CA PHE A 100 16.19 -4.48 16.65
C PHE A 100 16.10 -5.75 17.53
N GLY A 101 16.05 -5.57 18.84
CA GLY A 101 16.21 -6.68 19.79
C GLY A 101 14.94 -7.49 20.06
N ASN A 102 13.75 -7.06 19.60
CA ASN A 102 12.44 -7.71 19.88
C ASN A 102 12.26 -8.11 21.37
N ARG A 103 12.69 -7.24 22.31
CA ARG A 103 12.77 -7.58 23.76
C ARG A 103 11.41 -7.86 24.35
N GLU A 104 10.37 -7.15 23.91
CA GLU A 104 8.98 -7.33 24.32
C GLU A 104 8.32 -8.54 23.66
N ARG A 105 9.02 -9.19 22.69
CA ARG A 105 8.55 -10.39 21.97
C ARG A 105 7.21 -10.18 21.24
N LEU A 106 6.97 -8.98 20.74
CA LEU A 106 5.78 -8.66 19.97
C LEU A 106 5.85 -9.21 18.53
N LEU A 107 7.06 -9.45 18.02
CA LEU A 107 7.28 -10.01 16.71
C LEU A 107 7.60 -11.51 16.80
N PRO A 108 7.24 -12.32 15.77
CA PRO A 108 7.46 -13.76 15.77
C PRO A 108 8.95 -14.13 15.89
N GLU A 109 9.30 -14.98 16.83
CA GLU A 109 10.65 -15.50 17.00
C GLU A 109 10.84 -16.80 16.22
N ALA A 110 12.03 -17.03 15.68
CA ALA A 110 12.46 -18.28 15.05
C ALA A 110 13.98 -18.46 15.23
N GLU A 111 14.45 -19.70 15.13
CA GLU A 111 15.89 -20.00 15.19
C GLU A 111 16.64 -19.27 14.06
N GLY A 112 17.68 -18.53 14.40
CA GLY A 112 18.49 -17.76 13.46
C GLY A 112 17.85 -16.45 12.97
N ARG A 113 16.58 -16.14 13.34
CA ARG A 113 15.94 -14.89 12.95
C ARG A 113 16.52 -13.72 13.71
N GLN A 114 16.85 -12.69 12.95
CA GLN A 114 17.32 -11.41 13.44
C GLN A 114 16.48 -10.29 12.84
N TYR A 115 16.16 -9.31 13.66
CA TYR A 115 15.42 -8.12 13.22
C TYR A 115 16.34 -6.90 13.15
N TYR A 116 16.00 -6.02 12.21
CA TYR A 116 16.62 -4.72 11.97
C TYR A 116 15.55 -3.67 11.89
N GLU A 117 15.91 -2.41 12.13
CA GLU A 117 14.98 -1.29 12.07
C GLU A 117 15.40 -0.27 11.02
N ALA A 118 14.43 0.46 10.48
CA ALA A 118 14.64 1.59 9.60
C ALA A 118 13.57 2.66 9.84
N ASP A 119 14.00 3.93 9.90
CA ASP A 119 13.06 5.05 9.96
C ASP A 119 12.29 5.17 8.66
N VAL A 120 11.02 5.49 8.73
CA VAL A 120 10.20 5.84 7.57
C VAL A 120 9.51 7.17 7.78
N ASN A 121 9.10 7.82 6.68
CA ASN A 121 8.55 9.18 6.69
C ASN A 121 9.42 10.22 7.40
N TYR A 122 10.74 10.04 7.38
CA TYR A 122 11.67 11.01 7.94
C TYR A 122 11.88 12.18 6.98
N GLU A 123 11.67 13.39 7.49
CA GLU A 123 11.74 14.64 6.71
C GLU A 123 12.78 15.62 7.30
N GLY A 124 13.82 15.10 7.94
CA GLY A 124 14.84 15.91 8.61
C GLY A 124 14.49 16.26 10.06
N GLY A 125 15.41 16.89 10.75
CA GLY A 125 15.24 17.27 12.16
C GLY A 125 15.31 16.08 13.11
N TYR A 126 14.45 16.07 14.13
CA TYR A 126 14.35 14.97 15.08
C TYR A 126 13.68 13.75 14.47
N ARG A 127 14.11 12.56 14.87
CA ARG A 127 13.52 11.31 14.42
C ARG A 127 12.08 11.18 14.95
N GLY A 128 11.15 10.80 14.08
CA GLY A 128 9.76 10.48 14.44
C GLY A 128 9.61 9.13 15.12
N ALA A 129 8.38 8.64 15.26
CA ALA A 129 8.04 7.35 15.85
C ALA A 129 7.89 6.20 14.82
N GLU A 130 7.77 6.53 13.55
CA GLU A 130 7.48 5.56 12.48
C GLU A 130 8.72 4.76 12.07
N ARG A 131 8.56 3.44 12.02
CA ARG A 131 9.64 2.49 11.67
C ARG A 131 9.12 1.37 10.80
N LEU A 132 10.00 0.83 9.98
CA LEU A 132 9.94 -0.58 9.59
C LEU A 132 10.85 -1.40 10.49
N VAL A 133 10.38 -2.59 10.85
CA VAL A 133 11.21 -3.63 11.47
C VAL A 133 11.16 -4.84 10.55
N TYR A 134 12.31 -5.28 10.10
CA TYR A 134 12.43 -6.35 9.10
C TYR A 134 13.40 -7.42 9.55
N SER A 135 13.16 -8.65 9.12
CA SER A 135 13.97 -9.80 9.49
C SER A 135 14.89 -10.24 8.36
N ASN A 136 15.95 -10.95 8.73
CA ASN A 136 16.88 -11.59 7.77
C ASN A 136 16.25 -12.75 6.98
N ASP A 137 15.01 -13.14 7.29
CA ASP A 137 14.27 -14.21 6.63
C ASP A 137 12.96 -13.72 5.96
N GLY A 138 12.86 -12.40 5.71
CA GLY A 138 11.88 -11.81 4.80
C GLY A 138 10.62 -11.25 5.43
N LEU A 139 10.47 -11.27 6.76
CA LEU A 139 9.33 -10.61 7.41
C LEU A 139 9.56 -9.09 7.48
N ILE A 140 8.52 -8.31 7.21
CA ILE A 140 8.55 -6.85 7.27
C ILE A 140 7.31 -6.35 8.02
N PHE A 141 7.53 -5.56 9.05
CA PHE A 141 6.50 -4.97 9.91
C PHE A 141 6.63 -3.46 9.94
N TYR A 142 5.49 -2.78 10.00
CA TYR A 142 5.40 -1.34 10.25
C TYR A 142 4.95 -1.09 11.68
N THR A 143 5.50 -0.06 12.30
CA THR A 143 5.03 0.54 13.55
C THR A 143 4.92 2.05 13.41
N GLY A 144 3.80 2.62 13.82
CA GLY A 144 3.56 4.06 13.83
C GLY A 144 3.68 4.69 15.22
N ASP A 145 3.88 3.87 16.26
CA ASP A 145 3.80 4.24 17.68
C ASP A 145 5.07 3.90 18.47
N HIS A 146 6.21 3.90 17.79
CA HIS A 146 7.51 3.64 18.40
C HIS A 146 7.58 2.26 19.08
N TYR A 147 7.21 1.21 18.34
CA TYR A 147 7.28 -0.20 18.70
C TYR A 147 6.23 -0.71 19.71
N GLU A 148 5.16 0.06 19.98
CA GLU A 148 4.08 -0.41 20.86
C GLU A 148 3.17 -1.41 20.13
N SER A 149 2.95 -1.21 18.83
CA SER A 149 2.19 -2.12 17.97
C SER A 149 2.85 -2.29 16.61
N PHE A 150 2.51 -3.39 15.91
CA PHE A 150 3.06 -3.73 14.61
C PHE A 150 1.98 -4.22 13.65
N GLU A 151 2.11 -3.81 12.39
CA GLU A 151 1.36 -4.32 11.25
C GLU A 151 2.32 -5.07 10.34
N GLN A 152 2.00 -6.31 9.99
CA GLN A 152 2.82 -7.08 9.05
C GLN A 152 2.49 -6.67 7.61
N LEU A 153 3.52 -6.28 6.86
CA LEU A 153 3.42 -5.92 5.44
C LEU A 153 3.84 -7.07 4.53
N TYR A 154 4.85 -7.85 4.91
CA TYR A 154 5.35 -9.03 4.19
C TYR A 154 5.73 -10.15 5.15
#